data_00413e4d30feb1bb9f7b70afeec24bb5
#
_entry.id   00413e4d30feb1bb9f7b70afeec24bb5
#
_cell.length_a   1.000
_cell.length_b   1.000
_cell.length_c   1.000
_cell.angle_alpha   90.00
_cell.angle_beta   90.00
_cell.angle_gamma   90.00
#
_symmetry.space_group_name_H-M   'P 1'
#
loop_
_entity.id
_entity.type
_entity.pdbx_description
1 polymer ?
#
loop_
_entity_poly.entity_id
_entity_poly.type
_entity_poly.pdbx_seq_one_letter_code
_entity_poly.pdbx_strand_id
1 'polypeptide(L)'
;MESLLTTEAPDQPCPDCRETAPPDGYGYCPHCGARRVVVAASAELDLGTVAGVTDVGRRRAANEDALAIARAPGVSAAVVCDGISTATRADVASGSAVRAAITSIMENGAGHAPEAALLQAATRAGAAATARAAGELAPNPPSCTLVAGIVTAGSVAVAWLGDSRAYWLPVRGEPRCVTVDDSLAGQLGAAGVPVSGADPRSRALLRWIGADAPAGPAHTAVFSPEGPGTLVLCSDGLSHYFDAAGELAAAVPAGDPSAVARTLVDLANARGGHDNVTVAVLPFPIPEEGGNDE
;
A
#
# COMPACT_ATOMS: atom_id res chain seq x y z
N MET A 1 15.23 -4.29 17.36
CA MET A 1 14.67 -5.64 17.03
C MET A 1 13.99 -5.54 15.67
N GLU A 2 14.14 -6.55 14.83
CA GLU A 2 13.40 -6.59 13.55
C GLU A 2 11.96 -7.01 13.82
N SER A 3 11.01 -6.30 13.21
CA SER A 3 9.58 -6.54 13.36
C SER A 3 8.86 -6.30 12.04
N LEU A 4 7.87 -7.13 11.75
CA LEU A 4 7.04 -7.07 10.55
C LEU A 4 5.58 -7.36 10.92
N LEU A 5 4.67 -6.52 10.44
CA LEU A 5 3.22 -6.69 10.58
C LEU A 5 2.55 -6.60 9.21
N THR A 6 1.44 -7.31 9.02
CA THR A 6 0.66 -7.29 7.77
C THR A 6 -0.83 -7.46 8.06
N THR A 7 -1.66 -6.86 7.22
CA THR A 7 -3.13 -7.01 7.25
C THR A 7 -3.60 -8.27 6.53
N GLU A 8 -2.71 -8.96 5.79
CA GLU A 8 -3.07 -10.26 5.24
C GLU A 8 -3.32 -11.25 6.37
N ALA A 9 -4.50 -11.86 6.36
CA ALA A 9 -4.81 -12.92 7.29
C ALA A 9 -3.90 -14.14 7.00
N PRO A 10 -3.20 -14.70 7.99
CA PRO A 10 -2.45 -15.92 7.79
C PRO A 10 -3.39 -17.03 7.32
N ASP A 11 -2.85 -18.06 6.64
CA ASP A 11 -3.59 -19.26 6.25
C ASP A 11 -4.19 -19.94 7.50
N GLN A 12 -5.34 -19.42 7.94
CA GLN A 12 -6.05 -19.96 9.08
C GLN A 12 -6.98 -21.06 8.61
N PRO A 13 -7.23 -22.08 9.46
CA PRO A 13 -8.28 -23.05 9.17
C PRO A 13 -9.62 -22.34 8.95
N CYS A 14 -10.44 -22.91 8.08
CA CYS A 14 -11.78 -22.39 7.82
C CYS A 14 -12.54 -22.18 9.15
N PRO A 15 -13.11 -21.00 9.41
CA PRO A 15 -13.79 -20.73 10.69
C PRO A 15 -14.99 -21.65 10.91
N ASP A 16 -15.65 -22.10 9.84
CA ASP A 16 -16.87 -22.90 9.93
C ASP A 16 -16.60 -24.40 10.05
N CYS A 17 -15.67 -24.95 9.24
CA CYS A 17 -15.42 -26.39 9.22
C CYS A 17 -14.00 -26.80 9.64
N ARG A 18 -13.11 -25.81 9.92
CA ARG A 18 -11.71 -26.01 10.28
C ARG A 18 -10.82 -26.69 9.24
N GLU A 19 -11.30 -26.78 7.99
CA GLU A 19 -10.48 -27.26 6.89
C GLU A 19 -9.27 -26.35 6.69
N THR A 20 -8.09 -26.93 6.54
CA THR A 20 -6.81 -26.21 6.38
C THR A 20 -6.45 -25.97 4.93
N ALA A 21 -7.14 -26.62 3.99
CA ALA A 21 -6.92 -26.36 2.57
C ALA A 21 -7.14 -24.86 2.26
N PRO A 22 -6.32 -24.27 1.37
CA PRO A 22 -6.51 -22.89 0.96
C PRO A 22 -7.92 -22.70 0.36
N PRO A 23 -8.47 -21.48 0.39
CA PRO A 23 -9.72 -21.17 -0.29
C PRO A 23 -9.59 -21.47 -1.79
N ASP A 24 -10.71 -21.81 -2.42
CA ASP A 24 -10.78 -21.98 -3.87
C ASP A 24 -10.51 -20.66 -4.62
N GLY A 25 -10.47 -20.71 -5.95
CA GLY A 25 -10.25 -19.54 -6.81
C GLY A 25 -11.26 -18.38 -6.57
N TYR A 26 -12.39 -18.63 -5.91
CA TYR A 26 -13.42 -17.64 -5.62
C TYR A 26 -13.45 -17.17 -4.17
N GLY A 27 -12.52 -17.65 -3.34
CA GLY A 27 -12.42 -17.24 -1.92
C GLY A 27 -13.30 -18.03 -0.97
N TYR A 28 -13.80 -19.18 -1.38
CA TYR A 28 -14.62 -20.04 -0.55
C TYR A 28 -13.86 -21.28 -0.09
N CYS A 29 -14.24 -21.77 1.07
CA CYS A 29 -13.73 -23.03 1.57
C CYS A 29 -14.16 -24.17 0.64
N PRO A 30 -13.22 -24.97 0.10
CA PRO A 30 -13.57 -26.06 -0.80
C PRO A 30 -14.38 -27.18 -0.13
N HIS A 31 -14.38 -27.23 1.20
CA HIS A 31 -15.11 -28.26 1.96
C HIS A 31 -16.54 -27.83 2.32
N CYS A 32 -16.76 -26.61 2.83
CA CYS A 32 -18.08 -26.19 3.33
C CYS A 32 -18.68 -25.00 2.57
N GLY A 33 -17.99 -24.40 1.62
CA GLY A 33 -18.47 -23.26 0.86
C GLY A 33 -18.47 -21.92 1.62
N ALA A 34 -17.95 -21.86 2.85
CA ALA A 34 -17.87 -20.62 3.61
C ALA A 34 -16.86 -19.66 2.97
N ARG A 35 -17.20 -18.37 2.89
CA ARG A 35 -16.28 -17.35 2.41
C ARG A 35 -15.11 -17.21 3.38
N ARG A 36 -13.90 -17.23 2.85
CA ARG A 36 -12.66 -17.02 3.61
C ARG A 36 -12.09 -15.66 3.30
N VAL A 37 -12.00 -14.81 4.31
CA VAL A 37 -11.46 -13.46 4.21
C VAL A 37 -9.93 -13.54 4.26
N VAL A 38 -9.27 -12.87 3.33
CA VAL A 38 -7.79 -12.81 3.24
C VAL A 38 -7.25 -11.51 3.82
N VAL A 39 -8.02 -10.42 3.74
CA VAL A 39 -7.66 -9.11 4.30
C VAL A 39 -8.72 -8.71 5.33
N ALA A 40 -8.27 -8.14 6.45
CA ALA A 40 -9.18 -7.63 7.48
C ALA A 40 -10.02 -6.46 6.93
N ALA A 41 -11.30 -6.37 7.32
CA ALA A 41 -12.16 -5.25 6.93
C ALA A 41 -11.63 -3.91 7.45
N SER A 42 -11.03 -3.91 8.63
CA SER A 42 -10.33 -2.77 9.23
C SER A 42 -9.20 -3.30 10.09
N ALA A 43 -8.04 -2.68 10.01
CA ALA A 43 -6.88 -3.05 10.82
C ALA A 43 -5.96 -1.85 11.04
N GLU A 44 -5.31 -1.86 12.19
CA GLU A 44 -4.26 -0.90 12.56
C GLU A 44 -2.98 -1.67 12.87
N LEU A 45 -1.87 -1.25 12.25
CA LEU A 45 -0.54 -1.79 12.46
C LEU A 45 0.35 -0.69 13.02
N ASP A 46 1.07 -0.96 14.10
CA ASP A 46 1.95 0.02 14.76
C ASP A 46 3.25 -0.64 15.24
N LEU A 47 4.37 -0.08 14.82
CA LEU A 47 5.72 -0.45 15.25
C LEU A 47 6.47 0.74 15.88
N GLY A 48 5.74 1.79 16.27
CA GLY A 48 6.27 3.03 16.86
C GLY A 48 6.93 3.97 15.86
N THR A 49 7.88 3.48 15.05
CA THR A 49 8.60 4.26 14.03
C THR A 49 7.93 4.25 12.67
N VAL A 50 6.95 3.41 12.47
CA VAL A 50 6.10 3.30 11.30
C VAL A 50 4.75 2.73 11.74
N ALA A 51 3.68 3.26 11.20
CA ALA A 51 2.33 2.77 11.45
C ALA A 51 1.48 2.87 10.19
N GLY A 52 0.34 2.18 10.21
CA GLY A 52 -0.64 2.31 9.15
C GLY A 52 -2.00 1.75 9.53
N VAL A 53 -3.00 2.20 8.81
CA VAL A 53 -4.40 1.84 9.01
C VAL A 53 -5.02 1.51 7.67
N THR A 54 -5.83 0.46 7.64
CA THR A 54 -6.71 0.12 6.52
C THR A 54 -8.14 0.02 6.98
N ASP A 55 -9.09 0.44 6.15
CA ASP A 55 -10.53 0.39 6.43
C ASP A 55 -11.31 0.12 5.15
N VAL A 56 -12.37 -0.68 5.25
CA VAL A 56 -13.23 -1.04 4.13
C VAL A 56 -13.97 0.16 3.51
N GLY A 57 -13.99 1.31 4.19
CA GLY A 57 -14.76 2.47 3.76
C GLY A 57 -16.25 2.35 4.09
N ARG A 58 -17.08 3.17 3.41
CA ARG A 58 -18.52 3.23 3.67
C ARG A 58 -19.38 2.61 2.57
N ARG A 59 -18.80 2.32 1.42
CA ARG A 59 -19.55 1.89 0.22
C ARG A 59 -19.12 0.53 -0.33
N ARG A 60 -18.02 -0.03 0.15
CA ARG A 60 -17.52 -1.34 -0.28
C ARG A 60 -18.01 -2.43 0.66
N ALA A 61 -18.23 -3.62 0.11
CA ALA A 61 -18.66 -4.79 0.88
C ALA A 61 -17.49 -5.57 1.50
N ALA A 62 -16.30 -5.41 0.94
CA ALA A 62 -15.07 -6.06 1.39
C ALA A 62 -13.90 -5.09 1.25
N ASN A 63 -12.87 -5.30 2.06
CA ASN A 63 -11.60 -4.62 1.91
C ASN A 63 -10.73 -5.42 0.93
N GLU A 64 -10.36 -4.80 -0.18
CA GLU A 64 -9.45 -5.33 -1.20
C GLU A 64 -8.07 -4.70 -1.11
N ASP A 65 -7.91 -3.67 -0.27
CA ASP A 65 -6.62 -3.08 0.08
C ASP A 65 -5.85 -3.95 1.06
N ALA A 66 -4.54 -3.95 0.96
CA ALA A 66 -3.66 -4.57 1.94
C ALA A 66 -2.50 -3.66 2.33
N LEU A 67 -2.04 -3.83 3.57
CA LEU A 67 -0.96 -3.07 4.18
C LEU A 67 0.04 -4.01 4.85
N ALA A 68 1.32 -3.68 4.71
CA ALA A 68 2.38 -4.26 5.51
C ALA A 68 3.34 -3.17 5.96
N ILE A 69 3.82 -3.29 7.20
CA ILE A 69 4.85 -2.41 7.76
C ILE A 69 5.98 -3.24 8.36
N ALA A 70 7.17 -2.69 8.35
CA ALA A 70 8.33 -3.33 8.98
C ALA A 70 9.31 -2.30 9.52
N ARG A 71 10.08 -2.72 10.53
CA ARG A 71 11.22 -1.96 11.03
C ARG A 71 12.42 -2.86 11.31
N ALA A 72 13.60 -2.29 11.11
CA ALA A 72 14.89 -2.83 11.53
C ALA A 72 15.75 -1.67 12.06
N PRO A 73 16.90 -1.91 12.70
CA PRO A 73 17.78 -0.83 13.13
C PRO A 73 18.12 0.15 12.00
N GLY A 74 17.71 1.41 12.15
CA GLY A 74 17.92 2.47 11.16
C GLY A 74 17.10 2.36 9.87
N VAL A 75 16.07 1.51 9.83
CA VAL A 75 15.19 1.32 8.66
C VAL A 75 13.73 1.20 9.10
N SER A 76 12.85 1.97 8.48
CA SER A 76 11.40 1.77 8.51
C SER A 76 10.90 1.56 7.09
N ALA A 77 9.95 0.66 6.89
CA ALA A 77 9.39 0.35 5.59
C ALA A 77 7.88 0.11 5.66
N ALA A 78 7.19 0.43 4.59
CA ALA A 78 5.78 0.12 4.41
C ALA A 78 5.46 -0.22 2.96
N VAL A 79 4.41 -1.01 2.77
CA VAL A 79 3.86 -1.39 1.47
C VAL A 79 2.34 -1.30 1.54
N VAL A 80 1.73 -0.63 0.57
CA VAL A 80 0.29 -0.56 0.35
C VAL A 80 -0.01 -1.13 -1.04
N CYS A 81 -0.99 -2.00 -1.13
CA CYS A 81 -1.52 -2.53 -2.38
C CYS A 81 -3.04 -2.36 -2.38
N ASP A 82 -3.57 -1.80 -3.46
CA ASP A 82 -4.99 -1.60 -3.71
C ASP A 82 -5.46 -2.65 -4.72
N GLY A 83 -6.44 -3.45 -4.34
CA GLY A 83 -6.96 -4.52 -5.17
C GLY A 83 -7.85 -3.99 -6.29
N ILE A 84 -7.56 -4.34 -7.55
CA ILE A 84 -8.34 -3.86 -8.70
C ILE A 84 -9.75 -4.45 -8.66
N SER A 85 -10.76 -3.61 -8.42
CA SER A 85 -12.15 -4.02 -8.18
C SER A 85 -12.79 -4.82 -9.33
N THR A 86 -12.26 -4.77 -10.55
CA THR A 86 -12.72 -5.58 -11.68
C THR A 86 -12.05 -6.95 -11.77
N ALA A 87 -10.98 -7.16 -10.98
CA ALA A 87 -10.29 -8.44 -10.91
C ALA A 87 -11.04 -9.43 -10.02
N THR A 88 -10.91 -10.71 -10.31
CA THR A 88 -11.38 -11.75 -9.41
C THR A 88 -10.44 -11.83 -8.22
N ARG A 89 -10.97 -11.82 -6.99
CA ARG A 89 -10.18 -11.97 -5.76
C ARG A 89 -9.02 -10.97 -5.65
N ALA A 90 -9.31 -9.70 -5.84
CA ALA A 90 -8.35 -8.61 -5.69
C ALA A 90 -7.72 -8.60 -4.28
N ASP A 91 -8.48 -8.97 -3.24
CA ASP A 91 -8.05 -9.15 -1.85
C ASP A 91 -6.89 -10.14 -1.68
N VAL A 92 -6.87 -11.19 -2.50
CA VAL A 92 -5.79 -12.20 -2.48
C VAL A 92 -4.54 -11.68 -3.18
N ALA A 93 -4.71 -10.92 -4.25
CA ALA A 93 -3.57 -10.30 -4.93
C ALA A 93 -2.88 -9.30 -4.00
N SER A 94 -3.62 -8.34 -3.45
CA SER A 94 -3.09 -7.30 -2.57
C SER A 94 -2.45 -7.89 -1.31
N GLY A 95 -3.14 -8.83 -0.64
CA GLY A 95 -2.62 -9.49 0.56
C GLY A 95 -1.30 -10.24 0.31
N SER A 96 -1.24 -11.08 -0.75
CA SER A 96 -0.02 -11.82 -1.06
C SER A 96 1.12 -10.90 -1.55
N ALA A 97 0.78 -9.81 -2.25
CA ALA A 97 1.75 -8.84 -2.73
C ALA A 97 2.42 -8.09 -1.58
N VAL A 98 1.66 -7.54 -0.61
CA VAL A 98 2.26 -6.81 0.52
C VAL A 98 3.16 -7.70 1.36
N ARG A 99 2.76 -8.96 1.60
CA ARG A 99 3.59 -9.93 2.34
C ARG A 99 4.90 -10.20 1.61
N ALA A 100 4.85 -10.50 0.32
CA ALA A 100 6.04 -10.82 -0.47
C ALA A 100 6.98 -9.61 -0.58
N ALA A 101 6.43 -8.41 -0.77
CA ALA A 101 7.20 -7.18 -0.87
C ALA A 101 7.92 -6.85 0.45
N ILE A 102 7.17 -6.82 1.57
CA ILE A 102 7.75 -6.42 2.86
C ILE A 102 8.79 -7.44 3.34
N THR A 103 8.55 -8.75 3.12
CA THR A 103 9.53 -9.79 3.41
C THR A 103 10.81 -9.59 2.60
N SER A 104 10.67 -9.29 1.29
CA SER A 104 11.82 -9.00 0.43
C SER A 104 12.61 -7.77 0.88
N ILE A 105 11.92 -6.70 1.34
CA ILE A 105 12.58 -5.52 1.89
C ILE A 105 13.38 -5.88 3.14
N MET A 106 12.81 -6.67 4.05
CA MET A 106 13.50 -7.06 5.28
C MET A 106 14.71 -7.96 5.04
N GLU A 107 14.62 -8.89 4.09
CA GLU A 107 15.74 -9.76 3.70
C GLU A 107 16.90 -9.00 3.08
N ASN A 108 16.64 -7.89 2.38
CA ASN A 108 17.62 -7.18 1.57
C ASN A 108 17.94 -5.75 2.07
N GLY A 109 17.11 -5.19 2.95
CA GLY A 109 17.16 -3.77 3.32
C GLY A 109 18.43 -3.34 4.06
N ALA A 110 19.08 -4.25 4.78
CA ALA A 110 20.31 -3.94 5.54
C ALA A 110 21.59 -3.97 4.69
N GLY A 111 21.56 -4.56 3.48
CA GLY A 111 22.75 -4.80 2.65
C GLY A 111 22.74 -4.18 1.27
N HIS A 112 21.61 -3.64 0.80
CA HIS A 112 21.44 -3.11 -0.54
C HIS A 112 21.04 -1.63 -0.52
N ALA A 113 21.29 -0.93 -1.63
CA ALA A 113 20.73 0.40 -1.83
C ALA A 113 19.18 0.31 -1.76
N PRO A 114 18.50 1.24 -1.07
CA PRO A 114 17.04 1.17 -0.89
C PRO A 114 16.26 1.03 -2.20
N GLU A 115 16.72 1.63 -3.29
CA GLU A 115 16.13 1.50 -4.61
C GLU A 115 16.16 0.05 -5.12
N ALA A 116 17.30 -0.61 -5.03
CA ALA A 116 17.45 -2.00 -5.46
C ALA A 116 16.58 -2.95 -4.64
N ALA A 117 16.48 -2.72 -3.32
CA ALA A 117 15.60 -3.48 -2.44
C ALA A 117 14.12 -3.31 -2.83
N LEU A 118 13.70 -2.09 -3.17
CA LEU A 118 12.33 -1.80 -3.61
C LEU A 118 12.00 -2.43 -4.98
N LEU A 119 12.90 -2.38 -5.95
CA LEU A 119 12.70 -3.02 -7.25
C LEU A 119 12.57 -4.54 -7.11
N GLN A 120 13.38 -5.14 -6.24
CA GLN A 120 13.28 -6.57 -5.95
C GLN A 120 11.96 -6.90 -5.23
N ALA A 121 11.55 -6.05 -4.28
CA ALA A 121 10.28 -6.21 -3.58
C ALA A 121 9.08 -6.14 -4.53
N ALA A 122 9.07 -5.18 -5.45
CA ALA A 122 8.03 -5.07 -6.48
C ALA A 122 7.99 -6.31 -7.39
N THR A 123 9.15 -6.84 -7.76
CA THR A 123 9.25 -8.08 -8.56
C THR A 123 8.66 -9.27 -7.81
N ARG A 124 8.97 -9.42 -6.51
CA ARG A 124 8.43 -10.51 -5.68
C ARG A 124 6.93 -10.34 -5.42
N ALA A 125 6.45 -9.11 -5.24
CA ALA A 125 5.03 -8.81 -5.13
C ALA A 125 4.27 -9.24 -6.39
N GLY A 126 4.77 -8.88 -7.57
CA GLY A 126 4.19 -9.26 -8.85
C GLY A 126 4.15 -10.78 -9.04
N ALA A 127 5.23 -11.48 -8.70
CA ALA A 127 5.27 -12.95 -8.75
C ALA A 127 4.26 -13.59 -7.79
N ALA A 128 4.10 -13.04 -6.58
CA ALA A 128 3.15 -13.54 -5.59
C ALA A 128 1.70 -13.34 -6.04
N ALA A 129 1.35 -12.16 -6.56
CA ALA A 129 0.02 -11.88 -7.12
C ALA A 129 -0.29 -12.80 -8.31
N THR A 130 0.66 -12.95 -9.24
CA THR A 130 0.53 -13.84 -10.41
C THR A 130 0.34 -15.30 -10.02
N ALA A 131 1.03 -15.79 -8.99
CA ALA A 131 0.89 -17.16 -8.50
C ALA A 131 -0.52 -17.47 -8.00
N ARG A 132 -1.30 -16.46 -7.59
CA ARG A 132 -2.69 -16.63 -7.16
C ARG A 132 -3.67 -16.83 -8.32
N ALA A 133 -3.27 -16.50 -9.54
CA ALA A 133 -4.03 -16.79 -10.75
C ALA A 133 -3.81 -18.22 -11.28
N ALA A 134 -2.88 -19.00 -10.70
CA ALA A 134 -2.52 -20.32 -11.18
C ALA A 134 -3.69 -21.31 -11.05
N GLY A 135 -4.21 -21.81 -12.18
CA GLY A 135 -5.25 -22.82 -12.27
C GLY A 135 -6.53 -22.40 -12.96
N GLU A 136 -6.79 -21.12 -13.14
CA GLU A 136 -7.99 -20.61 -13.82
C GLU A 136 -7.64 -19.51 -14.82
N LEU A 137 -8.11 -19.70 -16.07
CA LEU A 137 -8.20 -18.63 -17.07
C LEU A 137 -9.39 -17.74 -16.73
N ALA A 138 -9.33 -17.06 -15.57
CA ALA A 138 -10.33 -16.06 -15.25
C ALA A 138 -10.19 -14.90 -16.25
N PRO A 139 -11.27 -14.33 -16.76
CA PRO A 139 -11.22 -13.19 -17.68
C PRO A 139 -10.47 -11.98 -17.10
N ASN A 140 -10.51 -11.81 -15.76
CA ASN A 140 -9.83 -10.77 -15.02
C ASN A 140 -9.12 -11.43 -13.81
N PRO A 141 -7.85 -11.84 -13.94
CA PRO A 141 -7.14 -12.55 -12.88
C PRO A 141 -6.89 -11.60 -11.67
N PRO A 142 -6.56 -12.19 -10.49
CA PRO A 142 -6.19 -11.42 -9.32
C PRO A 142 -5.09 -10.40 -9.62
N SER A 143 -5.35 -9.13 -9.32
CA SER A 143 -4.43 -8.03 -9.61
C SER A 143 -4.63 -6.87 -8.63
N CYS A 144 -3.57 -6.10 -8.43
CA CYS A 144 -3.57 -4.94 -7.53
C CYS A 144 -2.51 -3.90 -7.95
N THR A 145 -2.58 -2.72 -7.35
CA THR A 145 -1.51 -1.72 -7.40
C THR A 145 -0.39 -2.07 -6.43
N LEU A 146 0.66 -1.26 -6.41
CA LEU A 146 1.71 -1.31 -5.40
C LEU A 146 2.27 0.10 -5.18
N VAL A 147 2.38 0.51 -3.92
CA VAL A 147 3.27 1.58 -3.48
C VAL A 147 4.06 1.10 -2.27
N ALA A 148 5.38 1.22 -2.32
CA ALA A 148 6.29 0.80 -1.25
C ALA A 148 7.27 1.92 -0.91
N GLY A 149 7.58 2.08 0.37
CA GLY A 149 8.51 3.10 0.86
C GLY A 149 9.50 2.53 1.86
N ILE A 150 10.73 3.04 1.79
CA ILE A 150 11.79 2.80 2.76
C ILE A 150 12.29 4.15 3.25
N VAL A 151 12.34 4.32 4.56
CA VAL A 151 13.02 5.43 5.23
C VAL A 151 14.25 4.88 5.95
N THR A 152 15.40 5.51 5.71
CA THR A 152 16.66 5.22 6.40
C THR A 152 17.13 6.45 7.15
N ALA A 153 18.26 6.38 7.84
CA ALA A 153 18.84 7.54 8.53
C ALA A 153 19.17 8.73 7.60
N GLY A 154 19.41 8.49 6.30
CA GLY A 154 19.84 9.55 5.36
C GLY A 154 19.01 9.66 4.07
N SER A 155 18.04 8.79 3.86
CA SER A 155 17.29 8.77 2.60
C SER A 155 15.86 8.28 2.74
N VAL A 156 15.03 8.70 1.79
CA VAL A 156 13.70 8.20 1.53
C VAL A 156 13.68 7.61 0.12
N ALA A 157 13.19 6.40 -0.01
CA ALA A 157 13.04 5.71 -1.28
C ALA A 157 11.60 5.21 -1.44
N VAL A 158 11.07 5.31 -2.65
CA VAL A 158 9.71 4.90 -3.01
C VAL A 158 9.76 4.08 -4.29
N ALA A 159 8.93 3.03 -4.38
CA ALA A 159 8.62 2.36 -5.63
C ALA A 159 7.12 2.23 -5.81
N TRP A 160 6.62 2.26 -7.06
CA TRP A 160 5.19 2.14 -7.34
C TRP A 160 4.87 1.53 -8.70
N LEU A 161 3.68 0.97 -8.78
CA LEU A 161 2.96 0.51 -9.98
C LEU A 161 1.46 0.73 -9.74
N GLY A 162 0.80 1.50 -10.58
CA GLY A 162 -0.60 1.88 -10.44
C GLY A 162 -0.80 3.32 -9.98
N ASP A 163 -1.90 3.60 -9.30
CA ASP A 163 -2.34 4.93 -8.84
C ASP A 163 -2.39 5.08 -7.31
N SER A 164 -1.93 4.09 -6.56
CA SER A 164 -1.57 4.28 -5.16
C SER A 164 -0.40 5.24 -5.05
N ARG A 165 -0.45 6.17 -4.09
CA ARG A 165 0.44 7.33 -4.06
C ARG A 165 1.36 7.36 -2.85
N ALA A 166 2.51 8.02 -3.03
CA ALA A 166 3.42 8.43 -1.98
C ALA A 166 3.53 9.94 -1.94
N TYR A 167 3.39 10.51 -0.73
CA TYR A 167 3.56 11.94 -0.49
C TYR A 167 4.73 12.17 0.46
N TRP A 168 5.57 13.14 0.12
CA TRP A 168 6.56 13.68 1.05
C TRP A 168 6.05 14.98 1.67
N LEU A 169 5.90 14.99 2.97
CA LEU A 169 5.36 16.08 3.77
C LEU A 169 6.46 16.60 4.71
N PRO A 170 7.29 17.57 4.27
CA PRO A 170 8.34 18.13 5.11
C PRO A 170 7.75 19.03 6.19
N VAL A 171 8.40 19.07 7.37
CA VAL A 171 8.03 20.05 8.43
C VAL A 171 8.24 21.49 7.96
N ARG A 172 9.24 21.70 7.11
CA ARG A 172 9.54 22.99 6.46
C ARG A 172 9.80 22.76 4.98
N GLY A 173 9.16 23.55 4.13
CA GLY A 173 9.24 23.43 2.68
C GLY A 173 7.90 23.02 2.06
N GLU A 174 7.91 22.70 0.77
CA GLU A 174 6.69 22.39 0.03
C GLU A 174 6.39 20.89 0.04
N PRO A 175 5.16 20.49 0.44
CA PRO A 175 4.68 19.13 0.30
C PRO A 175 4.60 18.74 -1.18
N ARG A 176 4.89 17.47 -1.48
CA ARG A 176 4.83 16.98 -2.85
C ARG A 176 4.29 15.54 -2.93
N CYS A 177 3.58 15.24 -4.00
CA CYS A 177 3.36 13.87 -4.44
C CYS A 177 4.66 13.37 -5.08
N VAL A 178 5.19 12.26 -4.59
CA VAL A 178 6.44 11.65 -5.08
C VAL A 178 6.18 10.78 -6.30
N THR A 179 5.00 10.16 -6.34
CA THR A 179 4.56 9.25 -7.41
C THR A 179 3.85 10.02 -8.52
N VAL A 180 3.87 9.43 -9.72
CA VAL A 180 3.01 9.80 -10.85
C VAL A 180 2.14 8.59 -11.15
N ASP A 181 0.82 8.77 -11.13
CA ASP A 181 -0.12 7.66 -11.33
C ASP A 181 0.10 6.99 -12.69
N ASP A 182 0.13 5.67 -12.69
CA ASP A 182 0.04 4.85 -13.90
C ASP A 182 -1.42 4.79 -14.42
N SER A 183 -2.06 5.95 -14.50
CA SER A 183 -3.37 6.14 -15.11
C SER A 183 -3.26 7.03 -16.34
N LEU A 184 -4.28 7.02 -17.19
CA LEU A 184 -4.30 7.90 -18.37
C LEU A 184 -4.21 9.38 -17.94
N ALA A 185 -4.92 9.77 -16.86
CA ALA A 185 -4.86 11.12 -16.32
C ALA A 185 -3.46 11.47 -15.81
N GLY A 186 -2.82 10.56 -15.06
CA GLY A 186 -1.48 10.76 -14.52
C GLY A 186 -0.45 10.99 -15.63
N GLN A 187 -0.48 10.19 -16.69
CA GLN A 187 0.46 10.33 -17.81
C GLN A 187 0.22 11.61 -18.62
N LEU A 188 -1.04 11.95 -18.90
CA LEU A 188 -1.36 13.19 -19.60
C LEU A 188 -0.99 14.42 -18.75
N GLY A 189 -1.27 14.39 -17.45
CA GLY A 189 -0.88 15.46 -16.52
C GLY A 189 0.63 15.66 -16.45
N ALA A 190 1.41 14.58 -16.37
CA ALA A 190 2.87 14.64 -16.42
C ALA A 190 3.42 15.18 -17.74
N ALA A 191 2.70 14.98 -18.84
CA ALA A 191 3.01 15.56 -20.14
C ALA A 191 2.50 17.01 -20.32
N GLY A 192 1.89 17.61 -19.27
CA GLY A 192 1.34 18.97 -19.33
C GLY A 192 0.04 19.09 -20.13
N VAL A 193 -0.64 17.97 -20.42
CA VAL A 193 -1.90 17.94 -21.14
C VAL A 193 -3.07 18.02 -20.14
N PRO A 194 -3.93 19.05 -20.23
CA PRO A 194 -5.09 19.15 -19.34
C PRO A 194 -6.03 17.96 -19.50
N VAL A 195 -6.38 17.33 -18.37
CA VAL A 195 -7.33 16.21 -18.35
C VAL A 195 -8.62 16.67 -17.71
N SER A 196 -9.73 16.43 -18.39
CA SER A 196 -11.05 16.61 -17.79
C SER A 196 -11.26 15.46 -16.79
N GLY A 197 -11.30 15.76 -15.49
CA GLY A 197 -11.61 14.79 -14.45
C GLY A 197 -13.03 14.17 -14.54
N ALA A 198 -13.85 14.68 -15.47
CA ALA A 198 -15.21 14.18 -15.74
C ALA A 198 -15.23 12.92 -16.64
N ASP A 199 -14.15 12.58 -17.34
CA ASP A 199 -14.09 11.36 -18.19
C ASP A 199 -13.69 10.15 -17.33
N PRO A 200 -14.58 9.16 -17.12
CA PRO A 200 -14.24 7.95 -16.34
C PRO A 200 -13.02 7.21 -16.90
N ARG A 201 -12.74 7.31 -18.20
CA ARG A 201 -11.57 6.67 -18.84
C ARG A 201 -10.26 7.28 -18.38
N SER A 202 -10.27 8.51 -17.87
CA SER A 202 -9.08 9.18 -17.38
C SER A 202 -8.45 8.44 -16.18
N ARG A 203 -9.25 7.70 -15.41
CA ARG A 203 -8.83 6.90 -14.25
C ARG A 203 -8.42 5.46 -14.60
N ALA A 204 -8.52 5.05 -15.90
CA ALA A 204 -8.12 3.71 -16.29
C ALA A 204 -6.63 3.49 -15.99
N LEU A 205 -6.35 2.44 -15.22
CA LEU A 205 -4.98 2.02 -14.94
C LEU A 205 -4.31 1.52 -16.21
N LEU A 206 -3.06 1.90 -16.39
CA LEU A 206 -2.20 1.49 -17.50
C LEU A 206 -1.15 0.48 -17.06
N ARG A 207 -0.88 0.39 -15.74
CA ARG A 207 0.07 -0.54 -15.13
C ARG A 207 -0.42 -0.98 -13.76
N TRP A 208 -0.18 -2.25 -13.44
CA TRP A 208 -0.51 -2.91 -12.18
C TRP A 208 0.36 -4.14 -11.97
N ILE A 209 0.14 -4.91 -10.92
CA ILE A 209 0.74 -6.22 -10.71
C ILE A 209 -0.33 -7.31 -10.74
N GLY A 210 -0.03 -8.44 -11.38
CA GLY A 210 -0.96 -9.56 -11.60
C GLY A 210 -0.55 -10.39 -12.81
N ALA A 211 -1.34 -11.42 -13.11
CA ALA A 211 -1.02 -12.34 -14.22
C ALA A 211 -1.22 -11.71 -15.60
N ASP A 212 -2.07 -10.70 -15.70
CA ASP A 212 -2.38 -9.93 -16.92
C ASP A 212 -1.68 -8.57 -16.95
N ALA A 213 -0.77 -8.34 -16.01
CA ALA A 213 -0.09 -7.05 -15.89
C ALA A 213 0.80 -6.72 -17.10
N PRO A 214 0.80 -5.48 -17.59
CA PRO A 214 1.76 -5.05 -18.59
C PRO A 214 3.20 -5.21 -18.12
N ALA A 215 4.07 -5.69 -19.00
CA ALA A 215 5.49 -5.88 -18.68
C ALA A 215 6.20 -4.55 -18.38
N GLY A 216 7.12 -4.57 -17.42
CA GLY A 216 7.98 -3.45 -17.11
C GLY A 216 8.35 -3.38 -15.63
N PRO A 217 9.48 -2.74 -15.27
CA PRO A 217 9.88 -2.56 -13.88
C PRO A 217 8.96 -1.56 -13.17
N ALA A 218 8.91 -1.60 -11.85
CA ALA A 218 8.29 -0.55 -11.05
C ALA A 218 9.03 0.79 -11.26
N HIS A 219 8.30 1.88 -11.10
CA HIS A 219 8.92 3.20 -10.99
C HIS A 219 9.60 3.33 -9.63
N THR A 220 10.64 4.16 -9.56
CA THR A 220 11.34 4.47 -8.31
C THR A 220 11.65 5.96 -8.20
N ALA A 221 11.71 6.43 -6.96
CA ALA A 221 12.24 7.75 -6.61
C ALA A 221 13.05 7.63 -5.32
N VAL A 222 14.23 8.22 -5.30
CA VAL A 222 15.11 8.27 -4.13
C VAL A 222 15.56 9.71 -3.91
N PHE A 223 15.50 10.16 -2.66
CA PHE A 223 15.97 11.49 -2.30
C PHE A 223 16.46 11.53 -0.84
N SER A 224 17.34 12.47 -0.55
CA SER A 224 17.80 12.77 0.81
C SER A 224 17.04 14.01 1.30
N PRO A 225 16.20 13.87 2.34
CA PRO A 225 15.49 15.01 2.92
C PRO A 225 16.46 16.04 3.52
N GLU A 226 16.20 17.33 3.30
CA GLU A 226 17.00 18.42 3.91
C GLU A 226 16.65 18.64 5.41
N GLY A 227 15.57 18.03 5.89
CA GLY A 227 15.12 18.17 7.27
C GLY A 227 13.97 17.21 7.59
N PRO A 228 13.43 17.30 8.81
CA PRO A 228 12.35 16.43 9.25
C PRO A 228 11.11 16.51 8.37
N GLY A 229 10.42 15.39 8.24
CA GLY A 229 9.20 15.28 7.47
C GLY A 229 8.57 13.90 7.63
N THR A 230 7.55 13.63 6.83
CA THR A 230 6.80 12.37 6.87
C THR A 230 6.56 11.87 5.46
N LEU A 231 6.89 10.62 5.21
CA LEU A 231 6.44 9.89 4.04
C LEU A 231 5.08 9.27 4.34
N VAL A 232 4.08 9.59 3.51
CA VAL A 232 2.74 9.00 3.57
C VAL A 232 2.52 8.18 2.31
N LEU A 233 2.20 6.89 2.47
CA LEU A 233 1.77 6.00 1.39
C LEU A 233 0.27 5.79 1.53
N CYS A 234 -0.47 5.78 0.42
CA CYS A 234 -1.91 5.52 0.48
C CYS A 234 -2.47 4.93 -0.81
N SER A 235 -3.62 4.24 -0.68
CA SER A 235 -4.49 3.87 -1.80
C SER A 235 -5.28 5.09 -2.32
N ASP A 236 -5.98 4.92 -3.43
CA ASP A 236 -6.79 5.96 -4.05
C ASP A 236 -7.96 6.40 -3.16
N GLY A 237 -8.43 5.55 -2.25
CA GLY A 237 -9.46 5.86 -1.28
C GLY A 237 -9.15 7.05 -0.37
N LEU A 238 -7.85 7.35 -0.11
CA LEU A 238 -7.45 8.60 0.52
C LEU A 238 -7.21 9.70 -0.52
N SER A 239 -6.36 9.43 -1.52
CA SER A 239 -5.86 10.46 -2.44
C SER A 239 -6.97 11.12 -3.26
N HIS A 240 -8.08 10.42 -3.46
CA HIS A 240 -9.27 10.94 -4.13
C HIS A 240 -9.84 12.25 -3.50
N TYR A 241 -9.61 12.44 -2.22
CA TYR A 241 -10.13 13.61 -1.48
C TYR A 241 -9.19 14.80 -1.43
N PHE A 242 -8.04 14.72 -2.10
CA PHE A 242 -7.02 15.78 -2.09
C PHE A 242 -6.50 16.04 -3.51
N ASP A 243 -6.75 17.25 -4.01
CA ASP A 243 -6.28 17.66 -5.34
C ASP A 243 -4.78 17.97 -5.35
N ALA A 244 -4.22 18.38 -4.20
CA ALA A 244 -2.82 18.75 -4.07
C ALA A 244 -2.18 18.22 -2.78
N ALA A 245 -0.87 17.98 -2.81
CA ALA A 245 -0.11 17.52 -1.64
C ALA A 245 -0.20 18.51 -0.45
N GLY A 246 -0.34 19.81 -0.72
CA GLY A 246 -0.51 20.83 0.32
C GLY A 246 -1.82 20.69 1.10
N GLU A 247 -2.89 20.24 0.45
CA GLU A 247 -4.17 19.98 1.12
C GLU A 247 -4.07 18.77 2.05
N LEU A 248 -3.39 17.70 1.60
CA LEU A 248 -3.11 16.55 2.43
C LEU A 248 -2.24 16.94 3.63
N ALA A 249 -1.18 17.72 3.41
CA ALA A 249 -0.29 18.17 4.47
C ALA A 249 -1.02 19.01 5.53
N ALA A 250 -1.97 19.85 5.12
CA ALA A 250 -2.79 20.65 6.02
C ALA A 250 -3.77 19.80 6.85
N ALA A 251 -4.10 18.60 6.38
CA ALA A 251 -4.97 17.66 7.07
C ALA A 251 -4.23 16.70 8.02
N VAL A 252 -2.90 16.62 7.92
CA VAL A 252 -2.06 15.76 8.77
C VAL A 252 -1.92 16.43 10.15
N PRO A 253 -2.40 15.79 11.25
CA PRO A 253 -2.22 16.32 12.58
C PRO A 253 -0.77 16.17 13.06
N ALA A 254 -0.40 16.93 14.07
CA ALA A 254 0.78 16.61 14.86
C ALA A 254 0.47 15.37 15.71
N GLY A 255 1.43 14.42 15.77
CA GLY A 255 1.24 13.20 16.56
C GLY A 255 2.16 12.09 16.13
N ASP A 256 1.96 10.95 16.76
CA ASP A 256 2.65 9.71 16.37
C ASP A 256 2.10 9.16 15.03
N PRO A 257 2.85 8.27 14.36
CA PRO A 257 2.44 7.74 13.05
C PRO A 257 1.06 7.07 13.04
N SER A 258 0.68 6.38 14.13
CA SER A 258 -0.59 5.68 14.26
C SER A 258 -1.76 6.68 14.35
N ALA A 259 -1.63 7.73 15.16
CA ALA A 259 -2.63 8.79 15.26
C ALA A 259 -2.82 9.53 13.93
N VAL A 260 -1.74 9.79 13.21
CA VAL A 260 -1.78 10.40 11.86
C VAL A 260 -2.51 9.51 10.88
N ALA A 261 -2.14 8.22 10.78
CA ALA A 261 -2.76 7.28 9.86
C ALA A 261 -4.27 7.14 10.12
N ARG A 262 -4.65 7.00 11.41
CA ARG A 262 -6.05 6.90 11.82
C ARG A 262 -6.84 8.15 11.44
N THR A 263 -6.30 9.33 11.72
CA THR A 263 -6.96 10.60 11.38
C THR A 263 -7.21 10.74 9.88
N LEU A 264 -6.26 10.34 9.04
CA LEU A 264 -6.41 10.41 7.59
C LEU A 264 -7.48 9.42 7.07
N VAL A 265 -7.53 8.21 7.60
CA VAL A 265 -8.58 7.22 7.27
C VAL A 265 -9.95 7.71 7.74
N ASP A 266 -10.06 8.22 8.97
CA ASP A 266 -11.31 8.78 9.49
C ASP A 266 -11.81 9.96 8.65
N LEU A 267 -10.89 10.82 8.18
CA LEU A 267 -11.21 11.95 7.31
C LEU A 267 -11.76 11.48 5.95
N ALA A 268 -11.15 10.48 5.33
CA ALA A 268 -11.64 9.91 4.08
C ALA A 268 -13.03 9.31 4.26
N ASN A 269 -13.24 8.57 5.36
CA ASN A 269 -14.53 8.00 5.73
C ASN A 269 -15.59 9.09 5.99
N ALA A 270 -15.24 10.17 6.67
CA ALA A 270 -16.12 11.31 6.92
C ALA A 270 -16.50 12.07 5.64
N ARG A 271 -15.60 12.10 4.65
CA ARG A 271 -15.85 12.69 3.33
C ARG A 271 -16.64 11.78 2.39
N GLY A 272 -17.05 10.61 2.85
CA GLY A 272 -17.95 9.71 2.13
C GLY A 272 -17.50 8.28 1.99
N GLY A 273 -16.23 7.95 2.28
CA GLY A 273 -15.68 6.59 2.30
C GLY A 273 -16.07 5.79 1.05
N HIS A 274 -15.82 6.36 -0.13
CA HIS A 274 -16.34 5.80 -1.39
C HIS A 274 -15.63 4.51 -1.79
N ASP A 275 -14.41 4.33 -1.30
CA ASP A 275 -13.59 3.14 -1.53
C ASP A 275 -12.97 2.60 -0.24
N ASN A 276 -12.24 1.49 -0.35
CA ASN A 276 -11.30 1.05 0.66
C ASN A 276 -10.25 2.13 0.88
N VAL A 277 -9.78 2.33 2.08
CA VAL A 277 -8.84 3.39 2.45
C VAL A 277 -7.69 2.80 3.23
N THR A 278 -6.50 2.92 2.70
CA THR A 278 -5.28 2.42 3.34
C THR A 278 -4.21 3.50 3.38
N VAL A 279 -3.62 3.70 4.56
CA VAL A 279 -2.61 4.73 4.81
C VAL A 279 -1.48 4.14 5.62
N ALA A 280 -0.23 4.39 5.20
CA ALA A 280 0.97 4.14 6.00
C ALA A 280 1.76 5.43 6.19
N VAL A 281 2.34 5.59 7.38
CA VAL A 281 3.03 6.81 7.83
C VAL A 281 4.42 6.45 8.34
N LEU A 282 5.45 7.06 7.72
CA LEU A 282 6.86 6.83 8.02
C LEU A 282 7.54 8.18 8.28
N PRO A 283 7.82 8.53 9.53
CA PRO A 283 8.57 9.74 9.89
C PRO A 283 10.03 9.70 9.42
N PHE A 284 10.58 10.88 9.15
CA PHE A 284 12.01 11.12 8.96
C PHE A 284 12.43 12.36 9.78
N PRO A 285 13.54 12.32 10.54
CA PRO A 285 14.32 11.12 10.83
C PRO A 285 13.46 10.06 11.52
N ILE A 286 13.94 8.80 11.46
CA ILE A 286 13.27 7.72 12.18
C ILE A 286 13.28 8.05 13.68
N PRO A 287 12.15 8.05 14.37
CA PRO A 287 12.10 8.30 15.80
C PRO A 287 13.00 7.31 16.56
N GLU A 288 13.77 7.80 17.52
CA GLU A 288 14.51 6.92 18.44
C GLU A 288 13.50 6.12 19.27
N GLU A 289 13.80 4.85 19.51
CA GLU A 289 13.02 4.07 20.48
C GLU A 289 13.14 4.79 21.82
N GLY A 290 12.02 5.21 22.40
CA GLY A 290 12.02 5.88 23.68
C GLY A 290 12.77 5.02 24.69
N GLY A 291 13.95 5.50 25.10
CA GLY A 291 14.63 4.96 26.26
C GLY A 291 13.65 5.14 27.42
N ASN A 292 13.23 4.04 28.04
CA ASN A 292 12.63 4.13 29.36
C ASN A 292 13.69 4.80 30.24
N ASP A 293 13.51 6.11 30.46
CA ASP A 293 14.20 6.77 31.58
C ASP A 293 13.71 6.08 32.85
N GLU A 294 14.62 5.31 33.45
CA GLU A 294 14.46 4.76 34.78
C GLU A 294 14.42 5.87 35.85
#